data_8fdad0d5bb32a42ab7bbcb3e09899ea2
#
_entry.id   8fdad0d5bb32a42ab7bbcb3e09899ea2
#
_cell.length_a   1.000
_cell.length_b   1.000
_cell.length_c   1.000
_cell.angle_alpha   90.00
_cell.angle_beta   90.00
_cell.angle_gamma   90.00
#
_symmetry.space_group_name_H-M   'P 1'
#
loop_
_entity.id
_entity.type
_entity.pdbx_description
1 polymer ?
#
loop_
_entity_poly.entity_id
_entity_poly.type
_entity_poly.pdbx_seq_one_letter_code
_entity_poly.pdbx_strand_id
1 'polypeptide(L)'
;MASLSLKNVCKVYPNGFVAVKDFNLDVADKEFIIFVGPSGCGKSTTLRMIAGLEEISSGELWIGDKLVNDVEPKDRDIAMVFQNYALYPHMTVYDNMSFGLKLRKVPKPEIDKLVHEAAKILGIEQLLDRKPKALSGGQRQRVAMGRAIVREPKVFLMDEPLSNLDAKLRVQMRVEISKLHQRLQTTIIYVTHDQTEAMTLGTRIVVMKDGIIQQVDTPQNLYEKPQNLFVAGFMGSPQMNFLDAIVEVVDDTAVLKVAGHFIPLPPAKSKKLIEGGYNGKTVTFGIRPEDVYDSEMMVEASPQSTFEATVKVYELLGAEVYLYFDLDEFQMTARVDPRTTARPGDVVKFAIDVEKIHIFDKETELVITN
;
A
#
# COMPACT_ATOMS: atom_id res chain seq x y z
N MET A 1 -24.96 -3.43 -4.20
CA MET A 1 -23.57 -3.84 -4.01
C MET A 1 -23.45 -4.29 -2.57
N ALA A 2 -22.30 -4.69 -2.09
CA ALA A 2 -22.27 -5.30 -0.76
C ALA A 2 -21.07 -4.84 0.05
N SER A 3 -21.28 -4.65 1.36
CA SER A 3 -20.22 -4.61 2.36
C SER A 3 -19.56 -5.98 2.49
N LEU A 4 -18.37 -6.01 3.08
CA LEU A 4 -17.65 -7.25 3.37
C LEU A 4 -17.13 -7.16 4.81
N SER A 5 -17.25 -8.24 5.57
CA SER A 5 -16.75 -8.30 6.95
C SER A 5 -16.00 -9.60 7.18
N LEU A 6 -14.77 -9.49 7.65
CA LEU A 6 -13.95 -10.60 8.13
C LEU A 6 -13.82 -10.48 9.64
N LYS A 7 -14.18 -11.54 10.38
CA LYS A 7 -14.18 -11.57 11.84
C LYS A 7 -13.30 -12.71 12.33
N ASN A 8 -12.16 -12.38 12.92
CA ASN A 8 -11.18 -13.32 13.45
C ASN A 8 -10.79 -14.42 12.46
N VAL A 9 -10.65 -14.05 11.16
CA VAL A 9 -10.36 -15.00 10.09
C VAL A 9 -8.93 -15.47 10.21
N CYS A 10 -8.75 -16.80 10.25
CA CYS A 10 -7.46 -17.45 10.29
C CYS A 10 -7.31 -18.45 9.14
N LYS A 11 -6.07 -18.62 8.65
CA LYS A 11 -5.68 -19.69 7.74
C LYS A 11 -4.48 -20.43 8.26
N VAL A 12 -4.67 -21.71 8.54
CA VAL A 12 -3.61 -22.65 8.92
C VAL A 12 -3.57 -23.75 7.87
N TYR A 13 -2.42 -23.98 7.26
CA TYR A 13 -2.21 -25.06 6.31
C TYR A 13 -1.95 -26.40 7.01
N PRO A 14 -2.14 -27.55 6.33
CA PRO A 14 -1.95 -28.87 6.94
C PRO A 14 -0.56 -29.14 7.54
N ASN A 15 0.46 -28.42 7.06
CA ASN A 15 1.82 -28.48 7.57
C ASN A 15 2.05 -27.63 8.84
N GLY A 16 0.99 -27.03 9.40
CA GLY A 16 1.03 -26.16 10.58
C GLY A 16 1.42 -24.70 10.29
N PHE A 17 1.68 -24.33 9.05
CA PHE A 17 2.00 -22.95 8.68
C PHE A 17 0.76 -22.05 8.81
N VAL A 18 0.87 -21.00 9.63
CA VAL A 18 -0.16 -19.98 9.83
C VAL A 18 0.05 -18.86 8.82
N ALA A 19 -0.76 -18.85 7.76
CA ALA A 19 -0.65 -17.86 6.70
C ALA A 19 -1.42 -16.55 6.98
N VAL A 20 -2.49 -16.64 7.76
CA VAL A 20 -3.31 -15.49 8.18
C VAL A 20 -3.78 -15.75 9.60
N LYS A 21 -3.65 -14.75 10.47
CA LYS A 21 -3.97 -14.84 11.89
C LYS A 21 -4.84 -13.67 12.33
N ASP A 22 -5.98 -13.98 12.96
CA ASP A 22 -6.89 -13.01 13.60
C ASP A 22 -7.21 -11.80 12.70
N PHE A 23 -7.48 -12.07 11.43
CA PHE A 23 -7.75 -11.02 10.44
C PHE A 23 -9.14 -10.44 10.65
N ASN A 24 -9.20 -9.18 11.07
CA ASN A 24 -10.43 -8.44 11.33
C ASN A 24 -10.49 -7.22 10.41
N LEU A 25 -11.52 -7.14 9.56
CA LEU A 25 -11.70 -6.03 8.64
C LEU A 25 -13.17 -5.88 8.27
N ASP A 26 -13.70 -4.67 8.46
CA ASP A 26 -14.99 -4.26 7.92
C ASP A 26 -14.75 -3.35 6.71
N VAL A 27 -15.37 -3.70 5.58
CA VAL A 27 -15.32 -2.98 4.32
C VAL A 27 -16.71 -2.46 4.01
N ALA A 28 -16.83 -1.15 3.86
CA ALA A 28 -18.10 -0.52 3.49
C ALA A 28 -18.47 -0.81 2.03
N ASP A 29 -19.77 -0.69 1.73
CA ASP A 29 -20.22 -0.75 0.33
C ASP A 29 -19.53 0.34 -0.50
N LYS A 30 -19.08 -0.02 -1.71
CA LYS A 30 -18.37 0.84 -2.68
C LYS A 30 -16.98 1.29 -2.24
N GLU A 31 -16.42 0.70 -1.22
CA GLU A 31 -15.06 1.01 -0.77
C GLU A 31 -14.01 0.33 -1.63
N PHE A 32 -12.87 0.99 -1.82
CA PHE A 32 -11.69 0.45 -2.51
C PHE A 32 -10.59 0.15 -1.50
N ILE A 33 -10.53 -1.10 -1.05
CA ILE A 33 -9.53 -1.57 -0.09
C ILE A 33 -8.33 -2.17 -0.81
N ILE A 34 -7.13 -1.81 -0.35
CA ILE A 34 -5.90 -2.39 -0.86
C ILE A 34 -5.18 -3.18 0.24
N PHE A 35 -4.80 -4.41 -0.05
CA PHE A 35 -3.89 -5.19 0.79
C PHE A 35 -2.47 -5.01 0.28
N VAL A 36 -1.57 -4.53 1.14
CA VAL A 36 -0.16 -4.30 0.83
C VAL A 36 0.74 -4.90 1.92
N GLY A 37 1.94 -5.29 1.56
CA GLY A 37 2.92 -5.87 2.48
C GLY A 37 3.97 -6.71 1.74
N PRO A 38 4.98 -7.22 2.43
CA PRO A 38 6.03 -8.06 1.85
C PRO A 38 5.49 -9.32 1.19
N SER A 39 6.31 -9.95 0.35
CA SER A 39 5.97 -11.25 -0.24
C SER A 39 5.75 -12.29 0.86
N GLY A 40 4.70 -13.11 0.72
CA GLY A 40 4.37 -14.16 1.68
C GLY A 40 3.62 -13.71 2.95
N CYS A 41 3.27 -12.43 3.12
CA CYS A 41 2.56 -11.94 4.31
C CYS A 41 1.06 -12.27 4.36
N GLY A 42 0.52 -13.10 3.46
CA GLY A 42 -0.87 -13.57 3.52
C GLY A 42 -1.88 -12.84 2.63
N LYS A 43 -1.50 -11.78 1.85
CA LYS A 43 -2.42 -10.99 1.01
C LYS A 43 -3.25 -11.83 0.03
N SER A 44 -2.58 -12.55 -0.86
CA SER A 44 -3.26 -13.39 -1.87
C SER A 44 -4.01 -14.55 -1.23
N THR A 45 -3.53 -15.08 -0.09
CA THR A 45 -4.26 -16.09 0.69
C THR A 45 -5.57 -15.52 1.20
N THR A 46 -5.56 -14.32 1.79
CA THR A 46 -6.77 -13.63 2.26
C THR A 46 -7.72 -13.35 1.09
N LEU A 47 -7.20 -12.85 -0.03
CA LEU A 47 -8.01 -12.61 -1.22
C LEU A 47 -8.68 -13.89 -1.74
N ARG A 48 -7.93 -15.02 -1.75
CA ARG A 48 -8.46 -16.33 -2.17
C ARG A 48 -9.48 -16.89 -1.20
N MET A 49 -9.34 -16.66 0.11
CA MET A 49 -10.39 -16.99 1.09
C MET A 49 -11.66 -16.21 0.83
N ILE A 50 -11.56 -14.91 0.51
CA ILE A 50 -12.73 -14.09 0.12
C ILE A 50 -13.38 -14.66 -1.15
N ALA A 51 -12.56 -15.08 -2.11
CA ALA A 51 -13.03 -15.70 -3.35
C ALA A 51 -13.64 -17.11 -3.17
N GLY A 52 -13.41 -17.78 -2.04
CA GLY A 52 -13.77 -19.17 -1.83
C GLY A 52 -12.86 -20.16 -2.55
N LEU A 53 -11.69 -19.70 -3.01
CA LEU A 53 -10.66 -20.52 -3.65
C LEU A 53 -9.70 -21.12 -2.63
N GLU A 54 -9.79 -20.69 -1.39
CA GLU A 54 -9.04 -21.17 -0.24
C GLU A 54 -9.99 -21.28 0.95
N GLU A 55 -9.92 -22.38 1.70
CA GLU A 55 -10.76 -22.59 2.87
C GLU A 55 -10.30 -21.74 4.05
N ILE A 56 -11.25 -21.20 4.79
CA ILE A 56 -11.05 -20.50 6.06
C ILE A 56 -10.90 -21.55 7.16
N SER A 57 -9.80 -21.51 7.94
CA SER A 57 -9.58 -22.47 9.04
C SER A 57 -10.43 -22.14 10.27
N SER A 58 -10.63 -20.86 10.57
CA SER A 58 -11.52 -20.36 11.64
C SER A 58 -11.92 -18.92 11.39
N GLY A 59 -12.93 -18.43 12.10
CA GLY A 59 -13.49 -17.09 11.91
C GLY A 59 -14.64 -17.07 10.90
N GLU A 60 -15.12 -15.88 10.59
CA GLU A 60 -16.32 -15.69 9.76
C GLU A 60 -16.04 -14.69 8.64
N LEU A 61 -16.53 -15.00 7.43
CA LEU A 61 -16.55 -14.12 6.29
C LEU A 61 -17.99 -13.84 5.84
N TRP A 62 -18.34 -12.56 5.83
CA TRP A 62 -19.64 -12.09 5.42
C TRP A 62 -19.54 -11.24 4.15
N ILE A 63 -20.48 -11.44 3.21
CA ILE A 63 -20.67 -10.57 2.04
C ILE A 63 -22.11 -10.06 2.10
N GLY A 64 -22.28 -8.76 2.39
CA GLY A 64 -23.56 -8.22 2.82
C GLY A 64 -24.03 -8.92 4.10
N ASP A 65 -25.26 -9.39 4.11
CA ASP A 65 -25.86 -10.09 5.26
C ASP A 65 -25.68 -11.62 5.21
N LYS A 66 -24.86 -12.14 4.28
CA LYS A 66 -24.68 -13.58 4.08
C LYS A 66 -23.32 -14.05 4.58
N LEU A 67 -23.32 -15.03 5.51
CA LEU A 67 -22.13 -15.78 5.86
C LEU A 67 -21.73 -16.69 4.68
N VAL A 68 -20.48 -16.60 4.21
CA VAL A 68 -20.05 -17.26 2.97
C VAL A 68 -18.91 -18.26 3.14
N ASN A 69 -18.59 -18.64 4.38
CA ASN A 69 -17.50 -19.61 4.63
C ASN A 69 -17.61 -20.85 3.75
N ASP A 70 -18.80 -21.48 3.75
CA ASP A 70 -19.09 -22.75 3.06
C ASP A 70 -19.79 -22.54 1.69
N VAL A 71 -19.86 -21.27 1.21
CA VAL A 71 -20.47 -20.97 -0.08
C VAL A 71 -19.43 -21.12 -1.18
N GLU A 72 -19.77 -21.90 -2.22
CA GLU A 72 -18.88 -22.10 -3.37
C GLU A 72 -18.57 -20.78 -4.11
N PRO A 73 -17.38 -20.62 -4.75
CA PRO A 73 -16.97 -19.38 -5.43
C PRO A 73 -18.00 -18.86 -6.44
N LYS A 74 -18.68 -19.76 -7.17
CA LYS A 74 -19.67 -19.39 -8.20
C LYS A 74 -20.92 -18.70 -7.62
N ASP A 75 -21.22 -18.97 -6.34
CA ASP A 75 -22.43 -18.52 -5.63
C ASP A 75 -22.17 -17.37 -4.65
N ARG A 76 -20.91 -16.85 -4.60
CA ARG A 76 -20.53 -15.70 -3.74
C ARG A 76 -20.82 -14.33 -4.35
N ASP A 77 -21.27 -14.27 -5.59
CA ASP A 77 -21.54 -13.02 -6.32
C ASP A 77 -20.32 -12.09 -6.43
N ILE A 78 -19.14 -12.69 -6.62
CA ILE A 78 -17.86 -12.02 -6.77
C ILE A 78 -17.30 -12.22 -8.18
N ALA A 79 -16.39 -11.35 -8.59
CA ALA A 79 -15.52 -11.55 -9.75
C ALA A 79 -14.06 -11.33 -9.38
N MET A 80 -13.18 -12.14 -9.94
CA MET A 80 -11.74 -12.08 -9.66
C MET A 80 -10.93 -11.88 -10.94
N VAL A 81 -9.99 -10.95 -10.88
CA VAL A 81 -8.93 -10.74 -11.88
C VAL A 81 -7.64 -11.29 -11.29
N PHE A 82 -7.04 -12.25 -11.98
CA PHE A 82 -5.80 -12.92 -11.58
C PHE A 82 -4.57 -12.18 -12.14
N GLN A 83 -3.44 -12.35 -11.49
CA GLN A 83 -2.14 -11.77 -11.88
C GLN A 83 -1.75 -12.12 -13.34
N ASN A 84 -2.05 -13.33 -13.80
CA ASN A 84 -1.78 -13.81 -15.16
C ASN A 84 -2.95 -13.59 -16.12
N TYR A 85 -3.96 -12.79 -15.70
CA TYR A 85 -5.21 -12.51 -16.43
C TYR A 85 -6.11 -13.72 -16.66
N ALA A 86 -5.57 -14.94 -16.69
CA ALA A 86 -6.26 -16.22 -16.89
C ALA A 86 -7.27 -16.21 -18.07
N LEU A 87 -6.89 -15.58 -19.20
CA LEU A 87 -7.71 -15.57 -20.41
C LEU A 87 -7.66 -16.92 -21.12
N TYR A 88 -8.79 -17.34 -21.69
CA TYR A 88 -8.88 -18.53 -22.52
C TYR A 88 -8.22 -18.25 -23.88
N PRO A 89 -7.06 -18.88 -24.21
CA PRO A 89 -6.25 -18.44 -25.36
C PRO A 89 -6.88 -18.79 -26.74
N HIS A 90 -7.78 -19.77 -26.77
CA HIS A 90 -8.48 -20.23 -27.97
C HIS A 90 -9.74 -19.39 -28.29
N MET A 91 -10.27 -18.68 -27.30
CA MET A 91 -11.45 -17.83 -27.41
C MET A 91 -11.11 -16.42 -27.90
N THR A 92 -12.06 -15.75 -28.54
CA THR A 92 -11.97 -14.32 -28.86
C THR A 92 -12.10 -13.48 -27.58
N VAL A 93 -11.87 -12.17 -27.67
CA VAL A 93 -12.17 -11.20 -26.58
C VAL A 93 -13.64 -11.27 -26.22
N TYR A 94 -14.54 -11.23 -27.20
CA TYR A 94 -15.97 -11.37 -26.99
C TYR A 94 -16.31 -12.67 -26.25
N ASP A 95 -15.75 -13.82 -26.68
CA ASP A 95 -16.02 -15.10 -26.05
C ASP A 95 -15.47 -15.17 -24.63
N ASN A 96 -14.28 -14.62 -24.37
CA ASN A 96 -13.72 -14.51 -23.01
C ASN A 96 -14.65 -13.72 -22.07
N MET A 97 -15.16 -12.58 -22.54
CA MET A 97 -16.07 -11.74 -21.75
C MET A 97 -17.43 -12.42 -21.52
N SER A 98 -17.99 -13.01 -22.57
CA SER A 98 -19.34 -13.62 -22.54
C SER A 98 -19.39 -14.98 -21.84
N PHE A 99 -18.26 -15.66 -21.61
CA PHE A 99 -18.20 -17.05 -21.16
C PHE A 99 -19.01 -17.30 -19.88
N GLY A 100 -18.82 -16.47 -18.85
CA GLY A 100 -19.54 -16.59 -17.58
C GLY A 100 -21.04 -16.40 -17.72
N LEU A 101 -21.49 -15.50 -18.61
CA LEU A 101 -22.91 -15.26 -18.90
C LEU A 101 -23.52 -16.43 -19.66
N LYS A 102 -22.80 -17.02 -20.62
CA LYS A 102 -23.23 -18.24 -21.33
C LYS A 102 -23.44 -19.42 -20.37
N LEU A 103 -22.54 -19.61 -19.40
CA LEU A 103 -22.69 -20.65 -18.37
C LEU A 103 -23.92 -20.44 -17.49
N ARG A 104 -24.28 -19.19 -17.21
CA ARG A 104 -25.50 -18.81 -16.48
C ARG A 104 -26.77 -18.85 -17.34
N LYS A 105 -26.64 -19.26 -18.61
CA LYS A 105 -27.76 -19.33 -19.58
C LYS A 105 -28.47 -17.99 -19.82
N VAL A 106 -27.74 -16.88 -19.72
CA VAL A 106 -28.25 -15.54 -20.04
C VAL A 106 -28.61 -15.50 -21.53
N PRO A 107 -29.74 -14.87 -21.93
CA PRO A 107 -30.14 -14.75 -23.34
C PRO A 107 -29.08 -14.03 -24.19
N LYS A 108 -28.87 -14.50 -25.42
CA LYS A 108 -27.84 -13.92 -26.33
C LYS A 108 -27.96 -12.40 -26.53
N PRO A 109 -29.16 -11.81 -26.76
CA PRO A 109 -29.26 -10.35 -26.90
C PRO A 109 -28.78 -9.57 -25.67
N GLU A 110 -29.00 -10.10 -24.48
CA GLU A 110 -28.56 -9.50 -23.23
C GLU A 110 -27.04 -9.66 -23.07
N ILE A 111 -26.47 -10.82 -23.41
CA ILE A 111 -25.01 -11.02 -23.46
C ILE A 111 -24.37 -10.00 -24.41
N ASP A 112 -24.90 -9.85 -25.62
CA ASP A 112 -24.39 -8.90 -26.61
C ASP A 112 -24.38 -7.47 -26.06
N LYS A 113 -25.47 -7.05 -25.40
CA LYS A 113 -25.58 -5.75 -24.75
C LYS A 113 -24.50 -5.56 -23.69
N LEU A 114 -24.42 -6.46 -22.69
CA LEU A 114 -23.48 -6.37 -21.56
C LEU A 114 -22.01 -6.38 -22.01
N VAL A 115 -21.68 -7.22 -23.00
CA VAL A 115 -20.30 -7.29 -23.53
C VAL A 115 -19.92 -6.00 -24.25
N HIS A 116 -20.80 -5.43 -25.07
CA HIS A 116 -20.51 -4.17 -25.78
C HIS A 116 -20.44 -2.98 -24.79
N GLU A 117 -21.32 -2.92 -23.80
CA GLU A 117 -21.26 -1.90 -22.75
C GLU A 117 -19.94 -1.96 -21.96
N ALA A 118 -19.51 -3.15 -21.54
CA ALA A 118 -18.23 -3.34 -20.85
C ALA A 118 -17.04 -3.03 -21.77
N ALA A 119 -17.09 -3.45 -23.04
CA ALA A 119 -16.05 -3.16 -24.02
C ALA A 119 -15.90 -1.65 -24.27
N LYS A 120 -17.02 -0.92 -24.34
CA LYS A 120 -17.05 0.55 -24.45
C LYS A 120 -16.46 1.23 -23.22
N ILE A 121 -16.80 0.76 -22.02
CA ILE A 121 -16.25 1.27 -20.75
C ILE A 121 -14.72 1.18 -20.77
N LEU A 122 -14.18 0.07 -21.29
CA LEU A 122 -12.76 -0.26 -21.28
C LEU A 122 -12.01 0.21 -22.55
N GLY A 123 -12.71 0.76 -23.56
CA GLY A 123 -12.11 1.19 -24.83
C GLY A 123 -11.50 0.04 -25.63
N ILE A 124 -12.16 -1.13 -25.65
CA ILE A 124 -11.70 -2.36 -26.35
C ILE A 124 -12.71 -2.90 -27.37
N GLU A 125 -13.70 -2.12 -27.79
CA GLU A 125 -14.74 -2.54 -28.74
C GLU A 125 -14.13 -3.09 -30.04
N GLN A 126 -13.09 -2.44 -30.56
CA GLN A 126 -12.37 -2.83 -31.79
C GLN A 126 -11.52 -4.10 -31.63
N LEU A 127 -11.46 -4.68 -30.45
CA LEU A 127 -10.69 -5.89 -30.16
C LEU A 127 -11.55 -7.14 -29.97
N LEU A 128 -12.89 -7.01 -29.99
CA LEU A 128 -13.82 -8.08 -29.62
C LEU A 128 -13.61 -9.37 -30.41
N ASP A 129 -13.23 -9.29 -31.70
CA ASP A 129 -12.97 -10.44 -32.57
C ASP A 129 -11.55 -11.00 -32.47
N ARG A 130 -10.65 -10.32 -31.75
CA ARG A 130 -9.25 -10.77 -31.61
C ARG A 130 -9.11 -11.86 -30.55
N LYS A 131 -8.04 -12.65 -30.68
CA LYS A 131 -7.64 -13.63 -29.65
C LYS A 131 -6.55 -13.05 -28.73
N PRO A 132 -6.39 -13.57 -27.50
CA PRO A 132 -5.43 -13.05 -26.52
C PRO A 132 -3.99 -12.94 -27.03
N LYS A 133 -3.55 -13.83 -27.93
CA LYS A 133 -2.19 -13.81 -28.51
C LYS A 133 -1.92 -12.56 -29.38
N ALA A 134 -2.95 -11.90 -29.88
CA ALA A 134 -2.88 -10.70 -30.72
C ALA A 134 -3.03 -9.40 -29.92
N LEU A 135 -2.96 -9.46 -28.56
CA LEU A 135 -3.19 -8.34 -27.68
C LEU A 135 -1.89 -7.98 -26.92
N SER A 136 -1.71 -6.68 -26.64
CA SER A 136 -0.70 -6.20 -25.69
C SER A 136 -1.04 -6.60 -24.24
N GLY A 137 -0.08 -6.46 -23.31
CA GLY A 137 -0.30 -6.73 -21.89
C GLY A 137 -1.50 -5.97 -21.32
N GLY A 138 -1.55 -4.65 -21.51
CA GLY A 138 -2.67 -3.82 -21.05
C GLY A 138 -4.01 -4.13 -21.74
N GLN A 139 -3.99 -4.54 -23.01
CA GLN A 139 -5.22 -5.00 -23.68
C GLN A 139 -5.72 -6.31 -23.07
N ARG A 140 -4.83 -7.29 -22.79
CA ARG A 140 -5.20 -8.53 -22.08
C ARG A 140 -5.78 -8.25 -20.70
N GLN A 141 -5.19 -7.31 -19.97
CA GLN A 141 -5.72 -6.89 -18.67
C GLN A 141 -7.13 -6.30 -18.78
N ARG A 142 -7.35 -5.36 -19.72
CA ARG A 142 -8.70 -4.80 -19.95
C ARG A 142 -9.71 -5.88 -20.30
N VAL A 143 -9.33 -6.87 -21.07
CA VAL A 143 -10.22 -8.02 -21.38
C VAL A 143 -10.54 -8.82 -20.10
N ALA A 144 -9.55 -9.08 -19.23
CA ALA A 144 -9.79 -9.76 -17.95
C ALA A 144 -10.72 -8.96 -17.03
N MET A 145 -10.56 -7.64 -17.00
CA MET A 145 -11.49 -6.74 -16.29
C MET A 145 -12.89 -6.78 -16.92
N GLY A 146 -12.99 -6.76 -18.25
CA GLY A 146 -14.26 -6.86 -18.96
C GLY A 146 -15.01 -8.15 -18.66
N ARG A 147 -14.29 -9.28 -18.64
CA ARG A 147 -14.86 -10.59 -18.23
C ARG A 147 -15.43 -10.57 -16.81
N ALA A 148 -14.87 -9.75 -15.93
CA ALA A 148 -15.35 -9.60 -14.56
C ALA A 148 -16.54 -8.61 -14.48
N ILE A 149 -16.48 -7.48 -15.20
CA ILE A 149 -17.48 -6.41 -15.21
C ILE A 149 -18.84 -6.91 -15.73
N VAL A 150 -18.86 -7.68 -16.83
CA VAL A 150 -20.10 -8.17 -17.45
C VAL A 150 -20.98 -9.00 -16.52
N ARG A 151 -20.44 -9.46 -15.40
CA ARG A 151 -21.15 -10.24 -14.38
C ARG A 151 -21.84 -9.37 -13.34
N GLU A 152 -21.57 -8.07 -13.32
CA GLU A 152 -22.05 -7.11 -12.32
C GLU A 152 -21.86 -7.61 -10.87
N PRO A 153 -20.62 -7.95 -10.48
CA PRO A 153 -20.36 -8.58 -9.19
C PRO A 153 -20.63 -7.61 -8.04
N LYS A 154 -21.03 -8.15 -6.89
CA LYS A 154 -21.16 -7.37 -5.64
C LYS A 154 -19.81 -6.91 -5.12
N VAL A 155 -18.76 -7.75 -5.26
CA VAL A 155 -17.39 -7.47 -4.85
C VAL A 155 -16.43 -7.84 -5.98
N PHE A 156 -15.50 -6.96 -6.27
CA PHE A 156 -14.46 -7.13 -7.28
C PHE A 156 -13.13 -7.43 -6.61
N LEU A 157 -12.53 -8.56 -6.94
CA LEU A 157 -11.25 -9.01 -6.37
C LEU A 157 -10.15 -8.90 -7.42
N MET A 158 -9.00 -8.32 -7.07
CA MET A 158 -7.87 -8.15 -7.97
C MET A 158 -6.57 -8.62 -7.30
N ASP A 159 -5.96 -9.69 -7.83
CA ASP A 159 -4.69 -10.25 -7.34
C ASP A 159 -3.54 -9.76 -8.21
N GLU A 160 -2.82 -8.75 -7.77
CA GLU A 160 -1.66 -8.11 -8.43
C GLU A 160 -1.88 -7.84 -9.94
N PRO A 161 -2.97 -7.17 -10.35
CA PRO A 161 -3.34 -7.13 -11.77
C PRO A 161 -2.37 -6.31 -12.64
N LEU A 162 -1.52 -5.46 -12.06
CA LEU A 162 -0.58 -4.59 -12.79
C LEU A 162 0.87 -5.09 -12.78
N SER A 163 1.20 -6.14 -12.03
CA SER A 163 2.57 -6.61 -11.82
C SER A 163 3.32 -7.00 -13.11
N ASN A 164 2.60 -7.50 -14.11
CA ASN A 164 3.16 -7.95 -15.40
C ASN A 164 3.21 -6.86 -16.49
N LEU A 165 3.02 -5.58 -16.11
CA LEU A 165 3.03 -4.45 -17.05
C LEU A 165 4.32 -3.63 -16.90
N ASP A 166 4.76 -3.03 -18.02
CA ASP A 166 5.83 -2.02 -17.99
C ASP A 166 5.40 -0.76 -17.23
N ALA A 167 6.37 0.05 -16.80
CA ALA A 167 6.13 1.21 -15.94
C ALA A 167 5.13 2.22 -16.55
N LYS A 168 5.27 2.53 -17.86
CA LYS A 168 4.39 3.48 -18.55
C LYS A 168 2.95 2.98 -18.60
N LEU A 169 2.77 1.72 -18.96
CA LEU A 169 1.46 1.10 -19.05
C LEU A 169 0.82 0.95 -17.67
N ARG A 170 1.61 0.66 -16.62
CA ARG A 170 1.15 0.59 -15.23
C ARG A 170 0.54 1.93 -14.78
N VAL A 171 1.19 3.05 -15.06
CA VAL A 171 0.64 4.40 -14.76
C VAL A 171 -0.70 4.61 -15.46
N GLN A 172 -0.80 4.30 -16.76
CA GLN A 172 -2.05 4.43 -17.50
C GLN A 172 -3.16 3.56 -16.92
N MET A 173 -2.84 2.32 -16.58
CA MET A 173 -3.84 1.38 -16.05
C MET A 173 -4.30 1.73 -14.64
N ARG A 174 -3.47 2.32 -13.79
CA ARG A 174 -3.92 2.88 -12.50
C ARG A 174 -5.01 3.93 -12.69
N VAL A 175 -4.79 4.87 -13.61
CA VAL A 175 -5.80 5.90 -13.94
C VAL A 175 -7.11 5.26 -14.42
N GLU A 176 -7.02 4.24 -15.28
CA GLU A 176 -8.21 3.55 -15.80
C GLU A 176 -8.96 2.77 -14.70
N ILE A 177 -8.25 2.11 -13.77
CA ILE A 177 -8.86 1.42 -12.63
C ILE A 177 -9.57 2.42 -11.70
N SER A 178 -8.95 3.57 -11.43
CA SER A 178 -9.57 4.63 -10.63
C SER A 178 -10.87 5.14 -11.27
N LYS A 179 -10.85 5.45 -12.58
CA LYS A 179 -12.05 5.85 -13.32
C LYS A 179 -13.11 4.77 -13.33
N LEU A 180 -12.69 3.51 -13.45
CA LEU A 180 -13.59 2.37 -13.44
C LEU A 180 -14.31 2.25 -12.09
N HIS A 181 -13.59 2.36 -10.98
CA HIS A 181 -14.18 2.35 -9.63
C HIS A 181 -15.21 3.48 -9.46
N GLN A 182 -14.86 4.71 -9.89
CA GLN A 182 -15.78 5.86 -9.84
C GLN A 182 -17.06 5.62 -10.65
N ARG A 183 -16.97 4.93 -11.80
CA ARG A 183 -18.11 4.62 -12.67
C ARG A 183 -18.96 3.48 -12.17
N LEU A 184 -18.32 2.39 -11.75
CA LEU A 184 -19.03 1.16 -11.33
C LEU A 184 -19.58 1.26 -9.91
N GLN A 185 -18.96 2.07 -9.05
CA GLN A 185 -19.35 2.18 -7.64
C GLN A 185 -19.46 0.80 -6.96
N THR A 186 -18.51 -0.09 -7.24
CA THR A 186 -18.48 -1.47 -6.72
C THR A 186 -17.42 -1.57 -5.63
N THR A 187 -17.65 -2.39 -4.61
CA THR A 187 -16.65 -2.71 -3.59
C THR A 187 -15.48 -3.46 -4.23
N ILE A 188 -14.26 -2.98 -4.02
CA ILE A 188 -13.04 -3.56 -4.60
C ILE A 188 -12.09 -3.96 -3.49
N ILE A 189 -11.56 -5.20 -3.57
CA ILE A 189 -10.40 -5.65 -2.80
C ILE A 189 -9.26 -5.90 -3.79
N TYR A 190 -8.16 -5.20 -3.59
CA TYR A 190 -7.02 -5.19 -4.49
C TYR A 190 -5.75 -5.59 -3.73
N VAL A 191 -5.01 -6.53 -4.25
CA VAL A 191 -3.71 -6.94 -3.70
C VAL A 191 -2.60 -6.37 -4.56
N THR A 192 -1.61 -5.78 -3.93
CA THR A 192 -0.37 -5.33 -4.58
C THR A 192 0.82 -5.39 -3.63
N HIS A 193 2.03 -5.41 -4.19
CA HIS A 193 3.27 -5.13 -3.48
C HIS A 193 3.83 -3.73 -3.82
N ASP A 194 3.17 -2.99 -4.73
CA ASP A 194 3.57 -1.65 -5.16
C ASP A 194 2.88 -0.60 -4.28
N GLN A 195 3.70 0.16 -3.51
CA GLN A 195 3.19 1.21 -2.61
C GLN A 195 2.54 2.36 -3.37
N THR A 196 3.03 2.67 -4.58
CA THR A 196 2.45 3.74 -5.41
C THR A 196 1.04 3.37 -5.85
N GLU A 197 0.80 2.10 -6.20
CA GLU A 197 -0.55 1.61 -6.47
C GLU A 197 -1.45 1.76 -5.25
N ALA A 198 -0.94 1.34 -4.07
CA ALA A 198 -1.69 1.42 -2.82
C ALA A 198 -2.07 2.86 -2.46
N MET A 199 -1.10 3.78 -2.52
CA MET A 199 -1.30 5.19 -2.17
C MET A 199 -2.23 5.94 -3.15
N THR A 200 -2.30 5.50 -4.42
CA THR A 200 -3.04 6.23 -5.46
C THR A 200 -4.44 5.69 -5.74
N LEU A 201 -4.72 4.43 -5.46
CA LEU A 201 -5.98 3.76 -5.80
C LEU A 201 -6.90 3.56 -4.59
N GLY A 202 -6.32 3.24 -3.43
CA GLY A 202 -7.09 2.84 -2.24
C GLY A 202 -7.81 4.00 -1.56
N THR A 203 -9.04 3.76 -1.12
CA THR A 203 -9.69 4.63 -0.13
C THR A 203 -9.16 4.35 1.26
N ARG A 204 -8.89 3.06 1.57
CA ARG A 204 -8.10 2.59 2.72
C ARG A 204 -7.13 1.50 2.27
N ILE A 205 -6.05 1.40 3.02
CA ILE A 205 -5.00 0.40 2.82
C ILE A 205 -4.89 -0.46 4.09
N VAL A 206 -4.77 -1.76 3.89
CA VAL A 206 -4.46 -2.75 4.93
C VAL A 206 -2.99 -3.13 4.77
N VAL A 207 -2.16 -2.68 5.69
CA VAL A 207 -0.73 -3.06 5.73
C VAL A 207 -0.61 -4.37 6.49
N MET A 208 -0.01 -5.38 5.86
CA MET A 208 0.12 -6.74 6.41
C MET A 208 1.58 -7.13 6.57
N LYS A 209 1.89 -7.82 7.67
CA LYS A 209 3.18 -8.48 7.92
C LYS A 209 2.94 -9.81 8.63
N ASP A 210 3.57 -10.89 8.16
CA ASP A 210 3.54 -12.22 8.79
C ASP A 210 2.13 -12.73 9.13
N GLY A 211 1.18 -12.55 8.22
CA GLY A 211 -0.21 -12.97 8.35
C GLY A 211 -1.09 -12.08 9.23
N ILE A 212 -0.56 -10.97 9.75
CA ILE A 212 -1.22 -10.07 10.70
C ILE A 212 -1.40 -8.69 10.08
N ILE A 213 -2.54 -8.05 10.35
CA ILE A 213 -2.76 -6.64 10.03
C ILE A 213 -1.89 -5.79 10.96
N GLN A 214 -1.07 -4.91 10.37
CA GLN A 214 -0.25 -3.96 11.11
C GLN A 214 -0.96 -2.63 11.33
N GLN A 215 -1.66 -2.15 10.31
CA GLN A 215 -2.48 -0.93 10.36
C GLN A 215 -3.50 -0.95 9.21
N VAL A 216 -4.68 -0.39 9.45
CA VAL A 216 -5.70 -0.12 8.43
C VAL A 216 -6.07 1.34 8.51
N ASP A 217 -5.79 2.10 7.46
CA ASP A 217 -6.10 3.54 7.44
C ASP A 217 -6.15 4.08 6.01
N THR A 218 -6.45 5.38 5.88
CA THR A 218 -6.30 6.10 4.62
C THR A 218 -4.83 6.17 4.21
N PRO A 219 -4.52 6.30 2.90
CA PRO A 219 -3.15 6.45 2.43
C PRO A 219 -2.37 7.54 3.18
N GLN A 220 -2.98 8.71 3.38
CA GLN A 220 -2.38 9.84 4.07
C GLN A 220 -2.05 9.52 5.53
N ASN A 221 -2.97 8.92 6.28
CA ASN A 221 -2.73 8.57 7.68
C ASN A 221 -1.64 7.51 7.84
N LEU A 222 -1.57 6.52 6.96
CA LEU A 222 -0.50 5.51 6.98
C LEU A 222 0.88 6.14 6.78
N TYR A 223 0.95 7.19 5.98
CA TYR A 223 2.18 7.92 5.72
C TYR A 223 2.56 8.87 6.85
N GLU A 224 1.59 9.68 7.32
CA GLU A 224 1.82 10.74 8.32
C GLU A 224 1.75 10.23 9.77
N LYS A 225 1.00 9.15 10.02
CA LYS A 225 0.71 8.63 11.38
C LYS A 225 0.87 7.12 11.46
N PRO A 226 2.05 6.57 11.12
CA PRO A 226 2.29 5.14 11.26
C PRO A 226 2.15 4.69 12.72
N GLN A 227 1.51 3.55 12.95
CA GLN A 227 1.27 3.02 14.30
C GLN A 227 2.47 2.24 14.86
N ASN A 228 3.38 1.79 14.01
CA ASN A 228 4.57 1.07 14.42
C ASN A 228 5.73 1.29 13.45
N LEU A 229 6.90 0.85 13.85
CA LEU A 229 8.16 0.98 13.11
C LEU A 229 8.08 0.31 11.73
N PHE A 230 7.41 -0.85 11.65
CA PHE A 230 7.25 -1.56 10.38
C PHE A 230 6.46 -0.73 9.37
N VAL A 231 5.30 -0.19 9.75
CA VAL A 231 4.48 0.64 8.85
C VAL A 231 5.24 1.89 8.42
N ALA A 232 5.94 2.54 9.34
CA ALA A 232 6.75 3.72 9.08
C ALA A 232 7.85 3.47 8.03
N GLY A 233 8.57 2.36 8.15
CA GLY A 233 9.61 1.96 7.21
C GLY A 233 9.09 1.35 5.91
N PHE A 234 7.94 0.68 5.97
CA PHE A 234 7.34 0.07 4.79
C PHE A 234 6.65 1.10 3.89
N MET A 235 6.02 2.14 4.45
CA MET A 235 5.29 3.16 3.68
C MET A 235 6.19 4.37 3.38
N GLY A 236 6.53 4.54 2.12
CA GLY A 236 7.37 5.61 1.60
C GLY A 236 8.52 5.12 0.72
N SER A 237 8.94 5.93 -0.25
CA SER A 237 10.08 5.67 -1.12
C SER A 237 10.78 7.00 -1.42
N PRO A 238 12.02 7.18 -0.90
CA PRO A 238 12.78 6.25 -0.06
C PRO A 238 12.12 5.95 1.29
N GLN A 239 12.63 4.92 1.99
CA GLN A 239 12.17 4.59 3.32
C GLN A 239 12.51 5.69 4.34
N MET A 240 11.75 5.73 5.44
CA MET A 240 12.07 6.60 6.59
C MET A 240 13.46 6.28 7.14
N ASN A 241 14.23 7.31 7.48
CA ASN A 241 15.48 7.16 8.21
C ASN A 241 15.17 6.77 9.67
N PHE A 242 15.86 5.80 10.21
CA PHE A 242 15.73 5.38 11.61
C PHE A 242 17.07 5.46 12.34
N LEU A 243 17.06 6.07 13.51
CA LEU A 243 18.22 6.23 14.38
C LEU A 243 17.83 5.90 15.82
N ASP A 244 18.77 5.38 16.57
CA ASP A 244 18.60 5.26 18.02
C ASP A 244 18.92 6.60 18.70
N ALA A 245 18.06 7.03 19.61
CA ALA A 245 18.22 8.26 20.36
C ALA A 245 17.94 8.01 21.86
N ILE A 246 18.69 8.67 22.73
CA ILE A 246 18.41 8.68 24.17
C ILE A 246 17.54 9.91 24.46
N VAL A 247 16.45 9.70 25.18
CA VAL A 247 15.60 10.80 25.65
C VAL A 247 16.19 11.40 26.92
N GLU A 248 16.48 12.70 26.91
CA GLU A 248 16.88 13.47 28.08
C GLU A 248 15.83 14.56 28.35
N VAL A 249 15.48 14.78 29.62
CA VAL A 249 14.56 15.88 30.01
C VAL A 249 15.37 17.01 30.62
N VAL A 250 15.32 18.17 29.96
CA VAL A 250 16.00 19.39 30.37
C VAL A 250 14.97 20.51 30.45
N ASP A 251 14.83 21.16 31.58
CA ASP A 251 13.88 22.30 31.80
C ASP A 251 12.45 21.97 31.28
N ASP A 252 11.91 20.82 31.70
CA ASP A 252 10.58 20.29 31.31
C ASP A 252 10.41 20.06 29.79
N THR A 253 11.49 20.01 29.03
CA THR A 253 11.50 19.70 27.61
C THR A 253 12.25 18.39 27.33
N ALA A 254 11.63 17.48 26.59
CA ALA A 254 12.32 16.29 26.13
C ALA A 254 13.22 16.63 24.95
N VAL A 255 14.47 16.20 25.02
CA VAL A 255 15.51 16.37 24.02
C VAL A 255 15.96 15.00 23.57
N LEU A 256 16.10 14.80 22.26
CA LEU A 256 16.70 13.58 21.70
C LEU A 256 18.21 13.76 21.59
N LYS A 257 18.96 12.90 22.26
CA LYS A 257 20.39 12.80 22.08
C LYS A 257 20.70 11.70 21.07
N VAL A 258 21.15 12.10 19.88
CA VAL A 258 21.45 11.23 18.75
C VAL A 258 22.78 11.66 18.10
N ALA A 259 23.71 10.72 17.91
CA ALA A 259 25.00 11.00 17.25
C ALA A 259 25.74 12.24 17.80
N GLY A 260 25.72 12.44 19.13
CA GLY A 260 26.34 13.61 19.76
C GLY A 260 25.56 14.93 19.65
N HIS A 261 24.45 14.96 18.90
CA HIS A 261 23.55 16.13 18.76
C HIS A 261 22.41 16.06 19.75
N PHE A 262 21.93 17.25 20.17
CA PHE A 262 20.80 17.41 21.07
C PHE A 262 19.67 18.12 20.30
N ILE A 263 18.61 17.38 20.00
CA ILE A 263 17.45 17.86 19.22
C ILE A 263 16.27 18.09 20.18
N PRO A 264 15.93 19.34 20.51
CA PRO A 264 14.78 19.64 21.36
C PRO A 264 13.48 19.32 20.60
N LEU A 265 12.55 18.69 21.30
CA LEU A 265 11.28 18.29 20.72
C LEU A 265 10.20 19.35 20.92
N PRO A 266 9.24 19.48 19.99
CA PRO A 266 8.06 20.28 20.14
C PRO A 266 7.27 19.92 21.42
N PRO A 267 6.57 20.87 22.06
CA PRO A 267 5.90 20.67 23.35
C PRO A 267 4.95 19.46 23.37
N ALA A 268 4.21 19.23 22.28
CA ALA A 268 3.25 18.13 22.20
C ALA A 268 3.94 16.75 22.19
N LYS A 269 5.09 16.62 21.50
CA LYS A 269 5.89 15.38 21.46
C LYS A 269 6.65 15.20 22.77
N SER A 270 7.26 16.27 23.30
CA SER A 270 7.95 16.30 24.58
C SER A 270 7.06 15.81 25.72
N LYS A 271 5.83 16.33 25.81
CA LYS A 271 4.85 15.93 26.83
C LYS A 271 4.59 14.41 26.82
N LYS A 272 4.38 13.81 25.65
CA LYS A 272 4.12 12.35 25.55
C LYS A 272 5.29 11.50 26.06
N LEU A 273 6.53 11.91 25.78
CA LEU A 273 7.72 11.21 26.26
C LEU A 273 7.91 11.35 27.77
N ILE A 274 7.67 12.54 28.32
CA ILE A 274 7.77 12.78 29.76
C ILE A 274 6.69 12.00 30.52
N GLU A 275 5.42 12.09 30.11
CA GLU A 275 4.30 11.36 30.71
C GLU A 275 4.46 9.85 30.56
N GLY A 276 5.05 9.38 29.46
CA GLY A 276 5.36 7.97 29.22
C GLY A 276 6.57 7.44 29.99
N GLY A 277 7.30 8.30 30.74
CA GLY A 277 8.46 7.90 31.55
C GLY A 277 9.66 7.44 30.71
N TYR A 278 9.93 8.12 29.58
CA TYR A 278 11.02 7.77 28.66
C TYR A 278 12.35 8.47 29.01
N ASN A 279 12.41 9.32 30.03
CA ASN A 279 13.66 9.96 30.43
C ASN A 279 14.77 8.93 30.74
N GLY A 280 15.91 9.07 30.08
CA GLY A 280 17.05 8.16 30.17
C GLY A 280 16.90 6.87 29.33
N LYS A 281 15.78 6.67 28.64
CA LYS A 281 15.57 5.48 27.79
C LYS A 281 15.98 5.73 26.34
N THR A 282 16.38 4.64 25.68
CA THR A 282 16.60 4.64 24.24
C THR A 282 15.27 4.44 23.51
N VAL A 283 15.03 5.26 22.50
CA VAL A 283 13.89 5.19 21.59
C VAL A 283 14.40 5.11 20.14
N THR A 284 13.56 4.65 19.22
CA THR A 284 13.87 4.78 17.79
C THR A 284 13.27 6.08 17.26
N PHE A 285 14.13 6.94 16.77
CA PHE A 285 13.80 8.19 16.11
C PHE A 285 13.65 7.98 14.60
N GLY A 286 12.54 8.40 14.02
CA GLY A 286 12.25 8.30 12.59
C GLY A 286 12.06 9.67 11.95
N ILE A 287 12.68 9.88 10.78
CA ILE A 287 12.50 11.09 9.96
C ILE A 287 12.47 10.72 8.49
N ARG A 288 11.51 11.27 7.74
CA ARG A 288 11.41 11.00 6.31
C ARG A 288 12.50 11.74 5.53
N PRO A 289 12.99 11.18 4.40
CA PRO A 289 14.01 11.82 3.57
C PRO A 289 13.65 13.23 3.09
N GLU A 290 12.39 13.50 2.82
CA GLU A 290 11.89 14.83 2.41
C GLU A 290 11.82 15.87 3.53
N ASP A 291 11.93 15.43 4.79
CA ASP A 291 11.94 16.30 5.97
C ASP A 291 13.37 16.52 6.50
N VAL A 292 14.37 16.17 5.69
CA VAL A 292 15.80 16.46 5.90
C VAL A 292 16.26 17.42 4.79
N TYR A 293 16.63 18.63 5.15
CA TYR A 293 16.88 19.74 4.23
C TYR A 293 18.34 20.15 4.19
N ASP A 294 18.86 20.43 2.98
CA ASP A 294 20.19 21.00 2.74
C ASP A 294 20.15 22.50 2.41
N SER A 295 18.97 23.11 2.40
CA SER A 295 18.80 24.51 2.04
C SER A 295 19.22 25.46 3.18
N GLU A 296 19.95 26.52 2.85
CA GLU A 296 20.41 27.53 3.81
C GLU A 296 19.26 28.10 4.66
N MET A 297 18.12 28.37 4.03
CA MET A 297 16.93 28.90 4.72
C MET A 297 16.47 27.98 5.84
N MET A 298 16.43 26.66 5.63
CA MET A 298 16.00 25.70 6.66
C MET A 298 17.06 25.48 7.71
N VAL A 299 18.33 25.48 7.33
CA VAL A 299 19.49 25.40 8.24
C VAL A 299 19.50 26.61 9.19
N GLU A 300 19.27 27.83 8.69
CA GLU A 300 19.20 29.04 9.50
C GLU A 300 17.95 29.09 10.39
N ALA A 301 16.83 28.57 9.91
CA ALA A 301 15.56 28.52 10.67
C ALA A 301 15.59 27.48 11.80
N SER A 302 16.43 26.44 11.69
CA SER A 302 16.44 25.28 12.60
C SER A 302 17.84 24.95 13.14
N PRO A 303 18.55 25.92 13.77
CA PRO A 303 19.95 25.73 14.17
C PRO A 303 20.13 24.62 15.22
N GLN A 304 19.10 24.36 16.04
CA GLN A 304 19.15 23.33 17.09
C GLN A 304 18.95 21.89 16.56
N SER A 305 18.44 21.73 15.35
CA SER A 305 18.24 20.43 14.68
C SER A 305 19.08 20.32 13.41
N THR A 306 20.16 21.13 13.32
CA THR A 306 21.12 21.12 12.22
C THR A 306 22.39 20.36 12.61
N PHE A 307 22.89 19.55 11.67
CA PHE A 307 24.16 18.81 11.80
C PHE A 307 24.95 18.85 10.49
N GLU A 308 26.23 18.56 10.57
CA GLU A 308 27.10 18.45 9.39
C GLU A 308 27.38 16.98 9.07
N ALA A 309 27.29 16.63 7.78
CA ALA A 309 27.66 15.30 7.33
C ALA A 309 28.33 15.34 5.96
N THR A 310 29.16 14.34 5.70
CA THR A 310 29.81 14.19 4.39
C THR A 310 28.91 13.38 3.46
N VAL A 311 28.57 13.96 2.32
CA VAL A 311 27.81 13.28 1.27
C VAL A 311 28.63 12.13 0.68
N LYS A 312 28.10 10.91 0.71
CA LYS A 312 28.75 9.73 0.15
C LYS A 312 28.29 9.43 -1.27
N VAL A 313 26.99 9.55 -1.51
CA VAL A 313 26.39 9.27 -2.82
C VAL A 313 25.39 10.37 -3.18
N TYR A 314 25.41 10.74 -4.44
CA TYR A 314 24.48 11.68 -5.07
C TYR A 314 23.71 10.95 -6.17
N GLU A 315 22.40 10.89 -6.08
CA GLU A 315 21.54 10.21 -7.05
C GLU A 315 20.53 11.19 -7.63
N LEU A 316 20.68 11.54 -8.91
CA LEU A 316 19.76 12.44 -9.62
C LEU A 316 18.64 11.65 -10.31
N LEU A 317 17.41 11.86 -9.87
CA LEU A 317 16.23 11.22 -10.43
C LEU A 317 15.36 12.17 -11.30
N GLY A 318 15.99 13.22 -11.82
CA GLY A 318 15.36 14.22 -12.68
C GLY A 318 14.68 15.34 -11.89
N ALA A 319 13.54 15.10 -11.28
CA ALA A 319 12.81 16.10 -10.51
C ALA A 319 13.25 16.22 -9.05
N GLU A 320 14.08 15.32 -8.56
CA GLU A 320 14.55 15.25 -7.19
C GLU A 320 15.94 14.63 -7.13
N VAL A 321 16.66 14.88 -6.04
CA VAL A 321 17.98 14.31 -5.75
C VAL A 321 17.93 13.59 -4.41
N TYR A 322 18.53 12.40 -4.34
CA TYR A 322 18.82 11.74 -3.08
C TYR A 322 20.27 11.90 -2.72
N LEU A 323 20.51 12.43 -1.51
CA LEU A 323 21.83 12.52 -0.90
C LEU A 323 21.94 11.45 0.17
N TYR A 324 22.92 10.57 0.05
CA TYR A 324 23.21 9.54 1.05
C TYR A 324 24.44 9.95 1.84
N PHE A 325 24.34 9.89 3.15
CA PHE A 325 25.41 10.25 4.09
C PHE A 325 25.27 9.43 5.38
N ASP A 326 26.31 9.44 6.21
CA ASP A 326 26.22 8.84 7.54
C ASP A 326 26.17 9.93 8.61
N LEU A 327 25.38 9.68 9.63
CA LEU A 327 25.39 10.38 10.90
C LEU A 327 25.87 9.36 11.95
N ASP A 328 27.15 9.43 12.32
CA ASP A 328 27.88 8.37 13.05
C ASP A 328 27.73 6.99 12.36
N GLU A 329 27.12 6.03 13.00
CA GLU A 329 26.90 4.67 12.47
C GLU A 329 25.63 4.53 11.63
N PHE A 330 24.77 5.57 11.59
CA PHE A 330 23.49 5.51 10.92
C PHE A 330 23.58 6.05 9.49
N GLN A 331 23.18 5.22 8.52
CA GLN A 331 23.03 5.68 7.15
C GLN A 331 21.74 6.47 7.00
N MET A 332 21.85 7.69 6.48
CA MET A 332 20.73 8.59 6.24
C MET A 332 20.57 8.91 4.76
N THR A 333 19.35 9.21 4.38
CA THR A 333 18.98 9.72 3.05
C THR A 333 18.26 11.04 3.21
N ALA A 334 18.66 12.06 2.46
CA ALA A 334 17.87 13.29 2.28
C ALA A 334 17.35 13.35 0.85
N ARG A 335 16.10 13.76 0.71
CA ARG A 335 15.48 14.05 -0.59
C ARG A 335 15.43 15.57 -0.77
N VAL A 336 16.25 16.07 -1.69
CA VAL A 336 16.48 17.50 -1.85
C VAL A 336 16.14 17.99 -3.27
N ASP A 337 16.08 19.29 -3.43
CA ASP A 337 15.84 19.93 -4.73
C ASP A 337 16.97 19.63 -5.73
N PRO A 338 16.68 19.39 -7.02
CA PRO A 338 17.69 19.14 -8.05
C PRO A 338 18.73 20.27 -8.22
N ARG A 339 18.42 21.47 -7.71
CA ARG A 339 19.34 22.62 -7.74
C ARG A 339 20.41 22.57 -6.66
N THR A 340 20.40 21.54 -5.80
CA THR A 340 21.45 21.36 -4.79
C THR A 340 22.86 21.37 -5.44
N THR A 341 23.77 22.04 -4.79
CA THR A 341 25.20 22.06 -5.20
C THR A 341 26.01 20.95 -4.56
N ALA A 342 25.44 20.23 -3.60
CA ALA A 342 26.09 19.14 -2.89
C ALA A 342 26.59 18.03 -3.83
N ARG A 343 27.82 17.55 -3.61
CA ARG A 343 28.44 16.46 -4.36
C ARG A 343 29.11 15.46 -3.41
N PRO A 344 29.35 14.23 -3.85
CA PRO A 344 30.10 13.26 -3.07
C PRO A 344 31.44 13.81 -2.60
N GLY A 345 31.71 13.73 -1.31
CA GLY A 345 32.88 14.27 -0.63
C GLY A 345 32.67 15.65 0.01
N ASP A 346 31.62 16.36 -0.35
CA ASP A 346 31.30 17.65 0.30
C ASP A 346 30.78 17.44 1.70
N VAL A 347 31.16 18.35 2.62
CA VAL A 347 30.55 18.46 3.95
C VAL A 347 29.39 19.44 3.84
N VAL A 348 28.19 18.94 4.11
CA VAL A 348 26.93 19.67 3.95
C VAL A 348 26.23 19.79 5.30
N LYS A 349 25.62 20.94 5.56
CA LYS A 349 24.73 21.14 6.69
C LYS A 349 23.34 20.65 6.34
N PHE A 350 22.80 19.78 7.18
CA PHE A 350 21.43 19.26 7.06
C PHE A 350 20.62 19.73 8.27
N ALA A 351 19.41 20.21 8.01
CA ALA A 351 18.42 20.53 9.03
C ALA A 351 17.30 19.51 9.04
N ILE A 352 16.83 19.12 10.21
CA ILE A 352 15.68 18.21 10.40
C ILE A 352 14.45 19.03 10.83
N ASP A 353 13.31 18.78 10.20
CA ASP A 353 12.03 19.33 10.67
C ASP A 353 11.54 18.56 11.92
N VAL A 354 11.70 19.15 13.08
CA VAL A 354 11.34 18.53 14.37
C VAL A 354 9.85 18.26 14.53
N GLU A 355 8.99 18.99 13.79
CA GLU A 355 7.53 18.74 13.78
C GLU A 355 7.19 17.45 13.03
N LYS A 356 8.05 16.97 12.14
CA LYS A 356 7.87 15.77 11.32
C LYS A 356 8.56 14.51 11.87
N ILE A 357 9.20 14.63 13.02
CA ILE A 357 9.83 13.50 13.70
C ILE A 357 8.78 12.49 14.18
N HIS A 358 9.04 11.21 13.98
CA HIS A 358 8.31 10.10 14.58
C HIS A 358 9.17 9.44 15.65
N ILE A 359 8.57 9.04 16.77
CA ILE A 359 9.30 8.38 17.86
C ILE A 359 8.59 7.07 18.21
N PHE A 360 9.36 5.99 18.21
CA PHE A 360 8.88 4.64 18.48
C PHE A 360 9.58 4.09 19.74
N ASP A 361 8.81 3.33 20.49
CA ASP A 361 9.37 2.55 21.61
C ASP A 361 10.31 1.48 21.08
N LYS A 362 11.52 1.39 21.67
CA LYS A 362 12.58 0.51 21.16
C LYS A 362 12.27 -0.97 21.29
N GLU A 363 11.49 -1.36 22.34
CA GLU A 363 11.19 -2.76 22.63
C GLU A 363 9.93 -3.24 21.91
N THR A 364 8.87 -2.42 21.92
CA THR A 364 7.57 -2.79 21.36
C THR A 364 7.42 -2.42 19.89
N GLU A 365 8.32 -1.57 19.35
CA GLU A 365 8.24 -0.95 18.02
C GLU A 365 6.98 -0.10 17.81
N LEU A 366 6.16 0.13 18.83
CA LEU A 366 4.95 0.95 18.72
C LEU A 366 5.29 2.43 18.75
N VAL A 367 4.46 3.22 18.05
CA VAL A 367 4.62 4.67 18.04
C VAL A 367 4.32 5.27 19.42
N ILE A 368 5.21 6.12 19.91
CA ILE A 368 5.01 6.98 21.07
C ILE A 368 4.37 8.29 20.63
N THR A 369 4.91 8.87 19.55
CA THR A 369 4.39 10.10 18.95
C THR A 369 4.77 10.21 17.49
N ASN A 370 3.83 10.74 16.70
CA ASN A 370 4.01 11.13 15.31
C ASN A 370 4.15 12.63 15.20
#